data_9d5283e3d4f936de07fa8f47ff29056a
#
_entry.id   9d5283e3d4f936de07fa8f47ff29056a
#
_cell.length_a   1.000
_cell.length_b   1.000
_cell.length_c   1.000
_cell.angle_alpha   90.00
_cell.angle_beta   90.00
_cell.angle_gamma   90.00
#
_symmetry.space_group_name_H-M   'P 1'
#
loop_
_entity.id
_entity.type
_entity.pdbx_description
1 polymer ?
#
loop_
_entity_poly.entity_id
_entity_poly.type
_entity_poly.pdbx_seq_one_letter_code
_entity_poly.pdbx_strand_id
1 'polypeptide(L)'
;MKTASIAAAAGALLLAGMADAAEIKVLSTQATQEAYLELVAQFEKASGHKVATVFTGTLNVQKRLADGEHYDLIIMAGPAIDDQIKLGKAVAGSRVDVAKSGTGLAVRKGAAKPDIGSADALKKTLLAAKSIGYSTGPSGVYMLSVFEKLGIAGEVKGKLKQTPSGVFVGTLIASGETEVGFQQISELVHFAGIDYVGPLPGELQRMTVFSAGIHAGAKQADAARALVKFITAPAAAPIIRKHGLEPA
;
A
#
# COMPACT_ATOMS: atom_id res chain seq x y z
N MET A 1 -64.24 17.39 -45.13
CA MET A 1 -62.91 16.81 -45.36
C MET A 1 -61.99 17.28 -44.21
N LYS A 2 -61.69 16.39 -43.26
CA LYS A 2 -60.82 16.68 -42.12
C LYS A 2 -59.62 15.78 -42.22
N THR A 3 -58.47 16.35 -42.51
CA THR A 3 -57.18 15.71 -42.57
C THR A 3 -56.63 15.52 -41.17
N ALA A 4 -56.40 14.27 -40.76
CA ALA A 4 -55.76 13.95 -39.50
C ALA A 4 -54.24 13.86 -39.70
N SER A 5 -53.47 14.69 -38.99
CA SER A 5 -52.00 14.63 -38.96
C SER A 5 -51.60 13.63 -37.92
N ILE A 6 -50.85 12.59 -38.33
CA ILE A 6 -50.22 11.60 -37.42
C ILE A 6 -48.84 12.14 -37.08
N ALA A 7 -48.65 12.51 -35.81
CA ALA A 7 -47.33 12.86 -35.25
C ALA A 7 -46.61 11.57 -34.86
N ALA A 8 -45.52 11.25 -35.58
CA ALA A 8 -44.63 10.18 -35.24
C ALA A 8 -43.65 10.66 -34.16
N ALA A 9 -43.83 10.17 -32.95
CA ALA A 9 -42.86 10.38 -31.85
C ALA A 9 -41.69 9.42 -32.03
N ALA A 10 -40.55 9.96 -32.46
CA ALA A 10 -39.30 9.21 -32.52
C ALA A 10 -38.71 9.08 -31.09
N GLY A 11 -38.91 7.92 -30.47
CA GLY A 11 -38.24 7.57 -29.22
C GLY A 11 -36.74 7.35 -29.46
N ALA A 12 -35.93 8.32 -29.03
CA ALA A 12 -34.50 8.09 -28.97
C ALA A 12 -34.20 7.15 -27.78
N LEU A 13 -33.99 5.87 -28.05
CA LEU A 13 -33.38 4.95 -27.10
C LEU A 13 -31.94 5.43 -26.85
N LEU A 14 -31.72 6.02 -25.69
CA LEU A 14 -30.39 6.19 -25.12
C LEU A 14 -29.82 4.80 -24.80
N LEU A 15 -29.09 4.22 -25.73
CA LEU A 15 -28.17 3.11 -25.48
C LEU A 15 -27.06 3.68 -24.59
N ALA A 16 -27.30 3.73 -23.27
CA ALA A 16 -26.21 3.83 -22.32
C ALA A 16 -25.35 2.57 -22.58
N GLY A 17 -24.19 2.76 -23.20
CA GLY A 17 -23.24 1.67 -23.44
C GLY A 17 -22.93 1.02 -22.11
N MET A 18 -23.43 -0.17 -21.87
CA MET A 18 -23.00 -1.03 -20.79
C MET A 18 -21.54 -1.37 -21.14
N ALA A 19 -20.60 -0.68 -20.52
CA ALA A 19 -19.21 -1.11 -20.55
C ALA A 19 -19.21 -2.57 -20.06
N ASP A 20 -18.69 -3.48 -20.87
CA ASP A 20 -18.58 -4.89 -20.48
C ASP A 20 -17.84 -4.99 -19.14
N ALA A 21 -18.39 -5.78 -18.23
CA ALA A 21 -17.80 -6.00 -16.91
C ALA A 21 -16.42 -6.66 -17.10
N ALA A 22 -15.36 -5.93 -16.79
CA ALA A 22 -13.98 -6.40 -16.91
C ALA A 22 -13.49 -7.03 -15.63
N GLU A 23 -12.61 -8.03 -15.71
CA GLU A 23 -11.80 -8.51 -14.59
C GLU A 23 -10.43 -7.83 -14.63
N ILE A 24 -10.16 -6.98 -13.66
CA ILE A 24 -8.91 -6.21 -13.51
C ILE A 24 -7.94 -7.01 -12.65
N LYS A 25 -6.79 -7.36 -13.17
CA LYS A 25 -5.73 -8.06 -12.43
C LYS A 25 -4.76 -7.05 -11.82
N VAL A 26 -4.62 -7.07 -10.50
CA VAL A 26 -3.80 -6.12 -9.75
C VAL A 26 -2.71 -6.84 -8.97
N LEU A 27 -1.49 -6.33 -9.04
CA LEU A 27 -0.38 -6.73 -8.19
C LEU A 27 -0.01 -5.58 -7.27
N SER A 28 -0.16 -5.77 -5.97
CA SER A 28 0.02 -4.71 -4.98
C SER A 28 0.94 -5.10 -3.84
N THR A 29 1.58 -4.09 -3.24
CA THR A 29 2.22 -4.26 -1.94
C THR A 29 1.19 -4.30 -0.82
N GLN A 30 1.55 -4.95 0.30
CA GLN A 30 0.67 -5.11 1.46
C GLN A 30 0.36 -3.79 2.18
N ALA A 31 1.22 -2.78 2.02
CA ALA A 31 1.06 -1.51 2.74
C ALA A 31 -0.25 -0.76 2.44
N THR A 32 -0.87 -1.00 1.30
CA THR A 32 -2.16 -0.38 0.93
C THR A 32 -3.35 -1.30 1.14
N GLN A 33 -3.13 -2.56 1.54
CA GLN A 33 -4.09 -3.65 1.47
C GLN A 33 -5.45 -3.33 2.09
N GLU A 34 -5.48 -2.92 3.35
CA GLU A 34 -6.75 -2.77 4.08
C GLU A 34 -7.63 -1.65 3.50
N ALA A 35 -7.05 -0.48 3.25
CA ALA A 35 -7.76 0.62 2.60
C ALA A 35 -8.19 0.27 1.17
N TYR A 36 -7.30 -0.37 0.43
CA TYR A 36 -7.56 -0.79 -0.95
C TYR A 36 -8.72 -1.79 -1.03
N LEU A 37 -8.76 -2.81 -0.19
CA LEU A 37 -9.83 -3.82 -0.19
C LEU A 37 -11.20 -3.20 0.10
N GLU A 38 -11.29 -2.26 1.06
CA GLU A 38 -12.54 -1.55 1.34
C GLU A 38 -12.99 -0.68 0.16
N LEU A 39 -12.05 0.01 -0.51
CA LEU A 39 -12.33 0.84 -1.69
C LEU A 39 -12.68 -0.01 -2.92
N VAL A 40 -12.00 -1.15 -3.12
CA VAL A 40 -12.29 -2.07 -4.24
C VAL A 40 -13.70 -2.63 -4.14
N ALA A 41 -14.14 -3.03 -2.94
CA ALA A 41 -15.51 -3.52 -2.75
C ALA A 41 -16.57 -2.47 -3.17
N GLN A 42 -16.30 -1.18 -2.90
CA GLN A 42 -17.17 -0.08 -3.34
C GLN A 42 -17.09 0.15 -4.86
N PHE A 43 -15.88 0.09 -5.42
CA PHE A 43 -15.65 0.22 -6.86
C PHE A 43 -16.39 -0.88 -7.65
N GLU A 44 -16.23 -2.14 -7.24
CA GLU A 44 -16.92 -3.27 -7.90
C GLU A 44 -18.44 -3.10 -7.89
N LYS A 45 -19.00 -2.66 -6.76
CA LYS A 45 -20.43 -2.40 -6.63
C LYS A 45 -20.90 -1.24 -7.54
N ALA A 46 -20.07 -0.21 -7.69
CA ALA A 46 -20.44 0.99 -8.45
C ALA A 46 -20.24 0.79 -9.97
N SER A 47 -19.23 0.03 -10.38
CA SER A 47 -18.83 -0.09 -11.79
C SER A 47 -19.27 -1.39 -12.46
N GLY A 48 -19.57 -2.42 -11.68
CA GLY A 48 -19.81 -3.78 -12.19
C GLY A 48 -18.55 -4.55 -12.57
N HIS A 49 -17.37 -3.91 -12.60
CA HIS A 49 -16.09 -4.59 -12.82
C HIS A 49 -15.77 -5.53 -11.65
N LYS A 50 -14.85 -6.49 -11.90
CA LYS A 50 -14.27 -7.36 -10.88
C LYS A 50 -12.79 -7.08 -10.75
N VAL A 51 -12.25 -7.24 -9.55
CA VAL A 51 -10.84 -6.93 -9.26
C VAL A 51 -10.19 -8.14 -8.57
N ALA A 52 -9.27 -8.78 -9.28
CA ALA A 52 -8.46 -9.87 -8.73
C ALA A 52 -7.09 -9.33 -8.30
N THR A 53 -6.84 -9.26 -6.99
CA THR A 53 -5.61 -8.67 -6.45
C THR A 53 -4.73 -9.69 -5.76
N VAL A 54 -3.44 -9.65 -6.09
CA VAL A 54 -2.38 -10.36 -5.37
C VAL A 54 -1.59 -9.36 -4.53
N PHE A 55 -1.50 -9.62 -3.23
CA PHE A 55 -0.69 -8.83 -2.30
C PHE A 55 0.60 -9.55 -1.94
N THR A 56 1.72 -8.83 -1.95
CA THR A 56 3.01 -9.35 -1.52
C THR A 56 3.97 -8.21 -1.18
N GLY A 57 5.23 -8.52 -0.78
CA GLY A 57 6.26 -7.51 -0.54
C GLY A 57 6.82 -6.91 -1.82
N THR A 58 7.37 -5.70 -1.75
CA THR A 58 7.92 -4.95 -2.91
C THR A 58 8.90 -5.78 -3.76
N LEU A 59 9.81 -6.52 -3.13
CA LEU A 59 10.79 -7.35 -3.87
C LEU A 59 10.11 -8.47 -4.66
N ASN A 60 9.05 -9.08 -4.10
CA ASN A 60 8.29 -10.12 -4.80
C ASN A 60 7.46 -9.53 -5.94
N VAL A 61 6.90 -8.32 -5.78
CA VAL A 61 6.23 -7.60 -6.88
C VAL A 61 7.21 -7.41 -8.03
N GLN A 62 8.40 -6.88 -7.76
CA GLN A 62 9.42 -6.65 -8.78
C GLN A 62 9.86 -7.97 -9.46
N LYS A 63 10.05 -9.03 -8.66
CA LYS A 63 10.42 -10.35 -9.20
C LYS A 63 9.35 -10.90 -10.14
N ARG A 64 8.08 -10.90 -9.78
CA ARG A 64 6.97 -11.37 -10.61
C ARG A 64 6.89 -10.62 -11.94
N LEU A 65 7.07 -9.29 -11.92
CA LEU A 65 7.12 -8.48 -13.13
C LEU A 65 8.35 -8.81 -14.00
N ALA A 66 9.51 -9.08 -13.38
CA ALA A 66 10.71 -9.51 -14.08
C ALA A 66 10.53 -10.90 -14.73
N ASP A 67 9.87 -11.82 -14.04
CA ASP A 67 9.54 -13.17 -14.50
C ASP A 67 8.47 -13.16 -15.64
N GLY A 68 7.92 -11.99 -15.99
CA GLY A 68 6.97 -11.83 -17.10
C GLY A 68 5.52 -12.08 -16.74
N GLU A 69 5.15 -12.10 -15.46
CA GLU A 69 3.74 -12.16 -15.08
C GLU A 69 2.99 -10.90 -15.55
N HIS A 70 1.77 -11.08 -16.00
CA HIS A 70 0.93 -10.01 -16.56
C HIS A 70 -0.17 -9.59 -15.60
N TYR A 71 -0.25 -8.27 -15.39
CA TYR A 71 -1.29 -7.60 -14.62
C TYR A 71 -1.84 -6.42 -15.42
N ASP A 72 -2.90 -5.80 -14.94
CA ASP A 72 -3.44 -4.56 -15.51
C ASP A 72 -2.93 -3.34 -14.72
N LEU A 73 -2.82 -3.50 -13.41
CA LEU A 73 -2.39 -2.46 -12.48
C LEU A 73 -1.32 -3.00 -11.52
N ILE A 74 -0.32 -2.19 -11.25
CA ILE A 74 0.69 -2.42 -10.22
C ILE A 74 0.65 -1.29 -9.18
N ILE A 75 0.75 -1.65 -7.89
CA ILE A 75 0.78 -0.68 -6.78
C ILE A 75 1.97 -1.01 -5.89
N MET A 76 2.91 -0.07 -5.77
CA MET A 76 4.09 -0.17 -4.91
C MET A 76 4.64 1.21 -4.55
N ALA A 77 5.77 1.27 -3.84
CA ALA A 77 6.41 2.55 -3.55
C ALA A 77 6.71 3.33 -4.84
N GLY A 78 6.49 4.64 -4.83
CA GLY A 78 6.60 5.49 -6.02
C GLY A 78 7.91 5.33 -6.80
N PRO A 79 9.10 5.37 -6.16
CA PRO A 79 10.36 5.12 -6.85
C PRO A 79 10.41 3.76 -7.56
N ALA A 80 9.79 2.72 -6.98
CA ALA A 80 9.74 1.40 -7.61
C ALA A 80 8.82 1.38 -8.84
N ILE A 81 7.73 2.18 -8.88
CA ILE A 81 6.92 2.39 -10.10
C ILE A 81 7.75 3.09 -11.16
N ASP A 82 8.51 4.13 -10.80
CA ASP A 82 9.39 4.83 -11.74
C ASP A 82 10.42 3.89 -12.37
N ASP A 83 10.97 2.97 -11.59
CA ASP A 83 11.89 1.95 -12.10
C ASP A 83 11.19 0.96 -13.05
N GLN A 84 9.93 0.56 -12.77
CA GLN A 84 9.17 -0.28 -13.71
C GLN A 84 8.86 0.48 -15.02
N ILE A 85 8.63 1.79 -14.97
CA ILE A 85 8.48 2.62 -16.19
C ILE A 85 9.77 2.64 -17.00
N LYS A 86 10.93 2.86 -16.36
CA LYS A 86 12.25 2.84 -17.02
C LYS A 86 12.56 1.48 -17.67
N LEU A 87 12.13 0.38 -17.02
CA LEU A 87 12.27 -0.99 -17.52
C LEU A 87 11.24 -1.35 -18.60
N GLY A 88 10.34 -0.45 -18.97
CA GLY A 88 9.26 -0.70 -19.93
C GLY A 88 8.19 -1.69 -19.43
N LYS A 89 8.13 -1.94 -18.13
CA LYS A 89 7.13 -2.82 -17.51
C LYS A 89 5.86 -2.09 -17.08
N ALA A 90 5.93 -0.77 -16.95
CA ALA A 90 4.78 0.11 -16.72
C ALA A 90 4.72 1.19 -17.79
N VAL A 91 3.51 1.62 -18.13
CA VAL A 91 3.27 2.64 -19.15
C VAL A 91 3.79 3.99 -18.69
N ALA A 92 4.57 4.67 -19.52
CA ALA A 92 5.07 6.00 -19.24
C ALA A 92 3.91 7.00 -18.98
N GLY A 93 4.04 7.84 -17.96
CA GLY A 93 3.02 8.81 -17.58
C GLY A 93 1.78 8.21 -16.89
N SER A 94 1.75 6.89 -16.62
CA SER A 94 0.61 6.23 -15.93
C SER A 94 0.73 6.25 -14.41
N ARG A 95 1.85 6.72 -13.84
CA ARG A 95 2.02 6.79 -12.39
C ARG A 95 1.02 7.77 -11.77
N VAL A 96 0.32 7.30 -10.76
CA VAL A 96 -0.57 8.10 -9.90
C VAL A 96 -0.27 7.76 -8.45
N ASP A 97 -0.02 8.76 -7.63
CA ASP A 97 0.18 8.55 -6.19
C ASP A 97 -1.16 8.22 -5.53
N VAL A 98 -1.20 7.15 -4.74
CA VAL A 98 -2.44 6.60 -4.15
C VAL A 98 -2.59 7.00 -2.70
N ALA A 99 -1.54 6.78 -1.91
CA ALA A 99 -1.54 7.07 -0.49
C ALA A 99 -0.11 7.17 0.05
N LYS A 100 0.02 7.66 1.29
CA LYS A 100 1.29 7.74 2.02
C LYS A 100 1.18 6.98 3.35
N SER A 101 2.27 6.38 3.79
CA SER A 101 2.38 5.79 5.12
C SER A 101 3.71 6.15 5.76
N GLY A 102 3.67 6.49 7.04
CA GLY A 102 4.87 6.63 7.87
C GLY A 102 5.35 5.27 8.37
N THR A 103 6.55 5.25 8.93
CA THR A 103 7.07 4.10 9.68
C THR A 103 6.63 4.20 11.13
N GLY A 104 6.18 3.09 11.71
CA GLY A 104 5.79 3.00 13.11
C GLY A 104 6.49 1.86 13.82
N LEU A 105 6.36 1.87 15.15
CA LEU A 105 6.83 0.83 16.05
C LEU A 105 5.66 0.10 16.67
N ALA A 106 5.78 -1.21 16.80
CA ALA A 106 4.86 -2.06 17.54
C ALA A 106 5.59 -2.98 18.51
N VAL A 107 4.86 -3.44 19.52
CA VAL A 107 5.28 -4.44 20.50
C VAL A 107 4.27 -5.59 20.52
N ARG A 108 4.60 -6.69 21.19
CA ARG A 108 3.66 -7.80 21.41
C ARG A 108 2.44 -7.30 22.18
N LYS A 109 1.26 -7.80 21.84
CA LYS A 109 0.01 -7.45 22.51
C LYS A 109 0.11 -7.64 24.03
N GLY A 110 -0.25 -6.60 24.78
CA GLY A 110 -0.18 -6.54 26.22
C GLY A 110 1.23 -6.27 26.81
N ALA A 111 2.26 -6.15 25.99
CA ALA A 111 3.56 -5.71 26.46
C ALA A 111 3.58 -4.20 26.79
N ALA A 112 4.46 -3.79 27.69
CA ALA A 112 4.64 -2.37 27.99
C ALA A 112 5.07 -1.62 26.73
N LYS A 113 4.39 -0.51 26.44
CA LYS A 113 4.73 0.36 25.32
C LYS A 113 5.93 1.24 25.69
N PRO A 114 7.06 1.14 24.98
CA PRO A 114 8.21 1.97 25.25
C PRO A 114 7.97 3.42 24.82
N ASP A 115 8.70 4.35 25.44
CA ASP A 115 8.72 5.74 24.99
C ASP A 115 9.53 5.87 23.69
N ILE A 116 8.90 6.45 22.67
CA ILE A 116 9.50 6.76 21.38
C ILE A 116 9.17 8.20 20.94
N GLY A 117 8.77 9.08 21.86
CA GLY A 117 8.30 10.44 21.56
C GLY A 117 9.39 11.41 21.07
N SER A 118 10.66 11.04 21.17
CA SER A 118 11.80 11.81 20.65
C SER A 118 12.88 10.90 20.10
N ALA A 119 13.84 11.44 19.33
CA ALA A 119 14.99 10.69 18.84
C ALA A 119 15.78 10.02 19.97
N ASP A 120 15.99 10.74 21.08
CA ASP A 120 16.69 10.22 22.26
C ASP A 120 15.91 9.12 22.98
N ALA A 121 14.59 9.24 23.10
CA ALA A 121 13.74 8.22 23.69
C ALA A 121 13.74 6.96 22.79
N LEU A 122 13.60 7.11 21.48
CA LEU A 122 13.71 6.01 20.52
C LEU A 122 15.08 5.33 20.61
N LYS A 123 16.17 6.12 20.65
CA LYS A 123 17.53 5.58 20.81
C LYS A 123 17.66 4.72 22.07
N LYS A 124 17.21 5.21 23.22
CA LYS A 124 17.21 4.47 24.49
C LYS A 124 16.42 3.17 24.38
N THR A 125 15.22 3.23 23.82
CA THR A 125 14.35 2.07 23.56
C THR A 125 15.07 1.02 22.72
N LEU A 126 15.69 1.41 21.61
CA LEU A 126 16.39 0.50 20.71
C LEU A 126 17.64 -0.12 21.35
N LEU A 127 18.40 0.65 22.13
CA LEU A 127 19.57 0.13 22.85
C LEU A 127 19.15 -0.87 23.94
N ALA A 128 18.02 -0.66 24.61
CA ALA A 128 17.49 -1.55 25.63
C ALA A 128 16.84 -2.83 25.07
N ALA A 129 16.25 -2.75 23.87
CA ALA A 129 15.56 -3.88 23.24
C ALA A 129 16.50 -5.06 23.01
N LYS A 130 16.01 -6.29 23.28
CA LYS A 130 16.76 -7.55 23.04
C LYS A 130 16.77 -7.97 21.58
N SER A 131 15.73 -7.60 20.84
CA SER A 131 15.59 -7.93 19.42
C SER A 131 14.69 -6.92 18.71
N ILE A 132 15.00 -6.61 17.45
CA ILE A 132 14.36 -5.57 16.65
C ILE A 132 13.98 -6.17 15.29
N GLY A 133 12.68 -6.23 15.02
CA GLY A 133 12.13 -6.67 13.73
C GLY A 133 12.04 -5.53 12.72
N TYR A 134 12.34 -5.83 11.46
CA TYR A 134 12.16 -4.89 10.36
C TYR A 134 11.89 -5.64 9.04
N SER A 135 11.25 -4.96 8.08
CA SER A 135 10.86 -5.56 6.81
C SER A 135 11.95 -5.41 5.73
N THR A 136 11.82 -6.18 4.65
CA THR A 136 12.57 -5.94 3.39
C THR A 136 11.98 -4.80 2.56
N GLY A 137 10.84 -4.24 2.95
CA GLY A 137 10.17 -3.13 2.26
C GLY A 137 10.77 -1.75 2.57
N PRO A 138 10.18 -0.69 2.01
CA PRO A 138 10.70 0.69 2.13
C PRO A 138 10.91 1.16 3.57
N SER A 139 10.00 0.81 4.51
CA SER A 139 10.14 1.15 5.92
C SER A 139 11.35 0.48 6.57
N GLY A 140 11.56 -0.80 6.29
CA GLY A 140 12.70 -1.54 6.86
C GLY A 140 14.04 -1.04 6.34
N VAL A 141 14.14 -0.79 5.02
CA VAL A 141 15.35 -0.17 4.43
C VAL A 141 15.61 1.20 5.05
N TYR A 142 14.56 1.99 5.27
CA TYR A 142 14.69 3.28 5.92
C TYR A 142 15.19 3.17 7.37
N MET A 143 14.74 2.16 8.13
CA MET A 143 15.19 1.97 9.51
C MET A 143 16.70 1.78 9.63
N LEU A 144 17.36 1.16 8.65
CA LEU A 144 18.81 1.05 8.66
C LEU A 144 19.47 2.44 8.68
N SER A 145 18.97 3.39 7.88
CA SER A 145 19.45 4.77 7.90
C SER A 145 19.10 5.53 9.20
N VAL A 146 18.00 5.17 9.86
CA VAL A 146 17.65 5.72 11.16
C VAL A 146 18.64 5.27 12.23
N PHE A 147 19.04 3.99 12.25
CA PHE A 147 20.06 3.49 13.17
C PHE A 147 21.41 4.19 12.99
N GLU A 148 21.78 4.49 11.74
CA GLU A 148 22.98 5.28 11.43
C GLU A 148 22.86 6.72 11.95
N LYS A 149 21.73 7.40 11.69
CA LYS A 149 21.47 8.76 12.18
C LYS A 149 21.50 8.88 13.70
N LEU A 150 21.02 7.85 14.40
CA LEU A 150 21.05 7.76 15.85
C LEU A 150 22.44 7.38 16.41
N GLY A 151 23.38 7.00 15.53
CA GLY A 151 24.72 6.57 15.91
C GLY A 151 24.75 5.25 16.68
N ILE A 152 23.79 4.31 16.39
CA ILE A 152 23.65 3.02 17.09
C ILE A 152 23.68 1.81 16.16
N ALA A 153 24.00 2.00 14.89
CA ALA A 153 23.96 0.92 13.92
C ALA A 153 24.85 -0.29 14.33
N GLY A 154 26.00 -0.02 14.95
CA GLY A 154 26.88 -1.08 15.45
C GLY A 154 26.27 -1.87 16.59
N GLU A 155 25.70 -1.17 17.58
CA GLU A 155 25.14 -1.75 18.82
C GLU A 155 23.87 -2.56 18.57
N VAL A 156 23.05 -2.17 17.58
CA VAL A 156 21.80 -2.89 17.28
C VAL A 156 22.01 -4.01 16.26
N LYS A 157 23.11 -4.05 15.51
CA LYS A 157 23.34 -5.00 14.43
C LYS A 157 23.05 -6.47 14.81
N GLY A 158 23.53 -6.90 15.98
CA GLY A 158 23.32 -8.27 16.47
C GLY A 158 21.88 -8.57 16.94
N LYS A 159 21.02 -7.56 17.06
CA LYS A 159 19.63 -7.66 17.52
C LYS A 159 18.63 -7.63 16.36
N LEU A 160 19.09 -7.30 15.15
CA LEU A 160 18.22 -7.10 13.99
C LEU A 160 17.72 -8.43 13.43
N LYS A 161 16.40 -8.51 13.19
CA LYS A 161 15.74 -9.63 12.50
C LYS A 161 14.91 -9.11 11.36
N GLN A 162 15.30 -9.46 10.13
CA GLN A 162 14.60 -9.05 8.92
C GLN A 162 13.59 -10.11 8.48
N THR A 163 12.36 -9.68 8.16
CA THR A 163 11.37 -10.60 7.57
C THR A 163 11.67 -10.84 6.08
N PRO A 164 11.38 -12.04 5.57
CA PRO A 164 11.31 -12.26 4.13
C PRO A 164 10.30 -11.32 3.46
N SER A 165 10.47 -11.09 2.15
CA SER A 165 9.52 -10.27 1.38
C SER A 165 8.12 -10.89 1.39
N GLY A 166 7.11 -10.08 1.72
CA GLY A 166 5.73 -10.53 1.85
C GLY A 166 5.37 -11.09 3.22
N VAL A 167 6.29 -11.10 4.17
CA VAL A 167 6.02 -11.48 5.57
C VAL A 167 5.94 -10.23 6.43
N PHE A 168 4.84 -10.08 7.18
CA PHE A 168 4.67 -8.94 8.09
C PHE A 168 5.62 -9.03 9.30
N VAL A 169 6.18 -7.91 9.70
CA VAL A 169 6.99 -7.82 10.92
C VAL A 169 6.16 -8.16 12.16
N GLY A 170 4.87 -7.86 12.11
CA GLY A 170 3.92 -8.25 13.15
C GLY A 170 3.95 -9.74 13.49
N THR A 171 4.30 -10.61 12.53
CA THR A 171 4.46 -12.06 12.78
C THR A 171 5.59 -12.34 13.78
N LEU A 172 6.76 -11.71 13.61
CA LEU A 172 7.90 -11.86 14.53
C LEU A 172 7.59 -11.29 15.92
N ILE A 173 6.83 -10.19 15.97
CA ILE A 173 6.45 -9.56 17.23
C ILE A 173 5.43 -10.44 17.97
N ALA A 174 4.39 -10.91 17.30
CA ALA A 174 3.33 -11.72 17.89
C ALA A 174 3.85 -13.06 18.39
N SER A 175 4.79 -13.70 17.67
CA SER A 175 5.44 -14.94 18.09
C SER A 175 6.43 -14.75 19.26
N GLY A 176 6.85 -13.50 19.53
CA GLY A 176 7.87 -13.17 20.53
C GLY A 176 9.31 -13.35 20.01
N GLU A 177 9.50 -13.57 18.72
CA GLU A 177 10.83 -13.61 18.12
C GLU A 177 11.52 -12.24 18.15
N THR A 178 10.74 -11.15 18.10
CA THR A 178 11.24 -9.80 18.31
C THR A 178 10.45 -9.08 19.40
N GLU A 179 11.17 -8.31 20.20
CA GLU A 179 10.59 -7.52 21.29
C GLU A 179 9.87 -6.28 20.76
N VAL A 180 10.50 -5.61 19.80
CA VAL A 180 9.95 -4.47 19.08
C VAL A 180 10.09 -4.69 17.58
N GLY A 181 9.28 -4.01 16.78
CA GLY A 181 9.43 -4.09 15.32
C GLY A 181 8.86 -2.89 14.59
N PHE A 182 9.42 -2.65 13.40
CA PHE A 182 9.11 -1.49 12.55
C PHE A 182 8.55 -1.94 11.22
N GLN A 183 7.45 -1.33 10.82
CA GLN A 183 6.85 -1.50 9.50
C GLN A 183 6.05 -0.23 9.11
N GLN A 184 5.41 -0.21 7.95
CA GLN A 184 4.46 0.85 7.64
C GLN A 184 3.34 0.88 8.68
N ILE A 185 2.90 2.06 9.10
CA ILE A 185 1.83 2.22 10.10
C ILE A 185 0.59 1.44 9.66
N SER A 186 0.22 1.54 8.39
CA SER A 186 -0.92 0.84 7.79
C SER A 186 -0.88 -0.69 7.92
N GLU A 187 0.32 -1.27 8.01
CA GLU A 187 0.51 -2.71 8.19
C GLU A 187 0.50 -3.13 9.67
N LEU A 188 0.82 -2.21 10.59
CA LEU A 188 0.86 -2.49 12.02
C LEU A 188 -0.50 -2.35 12.71
N VAL A 189 -1.28 -1.33 12.34
CA VAL A 189 -2.52 -0.98 13.07
C VAL A 189 -3.61 -2.05 12.97
N HIS A 190 -3.54 -2.93 11.97
CA HIS A 190 -4.51 -4.01 11.76
C HIS A 190 -3.98 -5.40 12.11
N PHE A 191 -2.69 -5.51 12.46
CA PHE A 191 -2.10 -6.83 12.68
C PHE A 191 -2.49 -7.40 14.04
N ALA A 192 -3.08 -8.60 14.03
CA ALA A 192 -3.48 -9.27 15.27
C ALA A 192 -2.26 -9.72 16.10
N GLY A 193 -2.39 -9.65 17.42
CA GLY A 193 -1.34 -10.14 18.34
C GLY A 193 -0.23 -9.12 18.65
N ILE A 194 -0.34 -7.88 18.14
CA ILE A 194 0.58 -6.79 18.49
C ILE A 194 -0.20 -5.55 18.98
N ASP A 195 0.50 -4.67 19.65
CA ASP A 195 0.03 -3.33 20.00
C ASP A 195 0.89 -2.29 19.28
N TYR A 196 0.24 -1.50 18.45
CA TYR A 196 0.89 -0.33 17.84
C TYR A 196 1.24 0.69 18.93
N VAL A 197 2.50 1.12 18.97
CA VAL A 197 3.02 2.08 19.95
C VAL A 197 2.85 3.51 19.45
N GLY A 198 3.31 3.78 18.24
CA GLY A 198 3.27 5.09 17.63
C GLY A 198 4.14 5.22 16.38
N PRO A 199 4.07 6.38 15.70
CA PRO A 199 4.96 6.72 14.60
C PRO A 199 6.38 6.97 15.10
N LEU A 200 7.37 6.96 14.21
CA LEU A 200 8.70 7.50 14.52
C LEU A 200 8.58 8.98 14.90
N PRO A 201 9.50 9.49 15.76
CA PRO A 201 9.59 10.94 16.04
C PRO A 201 9.66 11.76 14.75
N GLY A 202 9.06 12.97 14.76
CA GLY A 202 8.90 13.79 13.56
C GLY A 202 10.18 14.03 12.77
N GLU A 203 11.30 14.29 13.47
CA GLU A 203 12.63 14.51 12.88
C GLU A 203 13.22 13.24 12.23
N LEU A 204 12.72 12.06 12.62
CA LEU A 204 13.11 10.76 12.06
C LEU A 204 12.01 10.17 11.16
N GLN A 205 10.83 10.81 11.08
CA GLN A 205 9.76 10.26 10.26
C GLN A 205 9.97 10.56 8.79
N ARG A 206 9.76 9.54 7.95
CA ARG A 206 9.71 9.67 6.50
C ARG A 206 8.45 9.00 5.98
N MET A 207 7.68 9.73 5.19
CA MET A 207 6.51 9.17 4.51
C MET A 207 6.94 8.41 3.27
N THR A 208 6.46 7.18 3.14
CA THR A 208 6.56 6.41 1.90
C THR A 208 5.31 6.68 1.07
N VAL A 209 5.48 7.22 -0.13
CA VAL A 209 4.40 7.36 -1.10
C VAL A 209 4.22 6.04 -1.84
N PHE A 210 3.00 5.51 -1.86
CA PHE A 210 2.60 4.37 -2.66
C PHE A 210 1.88 4.86 -3.89
N SER A 211 2.31 4.38 -5.05
CA SER A 211 1.81 4.81 -6.35
C SER A 211 1.30 3.62 -7.15
N ALA A 212 0.31 3.88 -7.98
CA ALA A 212 -0.18 2.97 -9.00
C ALA A 212 0.50 3.24 -10.34
N GLY A 213 0.66 2.21 -11.16
CA GLY A 213 1.11 2.29 -12.54
C GLY A 213 0.38 1.27 -13.41
N ILE A 214 -0.03 1.65 -14.62
CA ILE A 214 -0.61 0.71 -15.57
C ILE A 214 0.49 -0.19 -16.09
N HIS A 215 0.30 -1.52 -16.00
CA HIS A 215 1.28 -2.46 -16.53
C HIS A 215 1.34 -2.38 -18.08
N ALA A 216 2.53 -2.50 -18.64
CA ALA A 216 2.68 -2.37 -20.12
C ALA A 216 1.93 -3.44 -20.91
N GLY A 217 1.70 -4.62 -20.32
CA GLY A 217 0.91 -5.70 -20.88
C GLY A 217 -0.55 -5.73 -20.44
N ALA A 218 -1.10 -4.61 -19.91
CA ALA A 218 -2.47 -4.53 -19.41
C ALA A 218 -3.49 -4.85 -20.53
N LYS A 219 -4.40 -5.77 -20.24
CA LYS A 219 -5.53 -6.10 -21.11
C LYS A 219 -6.76 -5.25 -20.82
N GLN A 220 -6.85 -4.75 -19.57
CA GLN A 220 -7.97 -3.96 -19.06
C GLN A 220 -7.49 -2.56 -18.61
N ALA A 221 -6.67 -1.89 -19.45
CA ALA A 221 -6.02 -0.64 -19.08
C ALA A 221 -7.02 0.47 -18.70
N ASP A 222 -8.15 0.60 -19.39
CA ASP A 222 -9.13 1.66 -19.12
C ASP A 222 -9.90 1.37 -17.82
N ALA A 223 -10.30 0.12 -17.57
CA ALA A 223 -10.90 -0.29 -16.31
C ALA A 223 -9.92 -0.12 -15.14
N ALA A 224 -8.63 -0.41 -15.34
CA ALA A 224 -7.58 -0.15 -14.35
C ALA A 224 -7.41 1.34 -14.05
N ARG A 225 -7.47 2.22 -15.06
CA ARG A 225 -7.49 3.69 -14.88
C ARG A 225 -8.71 4.17 -14.11
N ALA A 226 -9.89 3.59 -14.39
CA ALA A 226 -11.11 3.88 -13.65
C ALA A 226 -10.98 3.49 -12.16
N LEU A 227 -10.39 2.32 -11.87
CA LEU A 227 -10.09 1.89 -10.50
C LEU A 227 -9.13 2.89 -9.81
N VAL A 228 -8.02 3.27 -10.46
CA VAL A 228 -7.08 4.26 -9.89
C VAL A 228 -7.79 5.57 -9.58
N LYS A 229 -8.57 6.09 -10.53
CA LYS A 229 -9.37 7.33 -10.32
C LYS A 229 -10.32 7.20 -9.14
N PHE A 230 -10.94 6.04 -8.94
CA PHE A 230 -11.86 5.80 -7.83
C PHE A 230 -11.16 5.80 -6.49
N ILE A 231 -10.06 5.02 -6.35
CA ILE A 231 -9.33 4.89 -5.08
C ILE A 231 -8.53 6.14 -4.69
N THR A 232 -8.31 7.07 -5.63
CA THR A 232 -7.62 8.35 -5.38
C THR A 232 -8.57 9.55 -5.33
N ALA A 233 -9.88 9.33 -5.49
CA ALA A 233 -10.86 10.38 -5.40
C ALA A 233 -10.91 10.98 -3.98
N PRO A 234 -11.26 12.28 -3.81
CA PRO A 234 -11.38 12.90 -2.49
C PRO A 234 -12.29 12.12 -1.52
N ALA A 235 -13.32 11.45 -2.04
CA ALA A 235 -14.24 10.61 -1.27
C ALA A 235 -13.55 9.38 -0.64
N ALA A 236 -12.41 8.93 -1.14
CA ALA A 236 -11.64 7.83 -0.57
C ALA A 236 -10.84 8.23 0.69
N ALA A 237 -10.60 9.53 0.90
CA ALA A 237 -9.73 10.02 1.98
C ALA A 237 -10.13 9.54 3.39
N PRO A 238 -11.41 9.46 3.80
CA PRO A 238 -11.78 8.94 5.11
C PRO A 238 -11.38 7.45 5.29
N ILE A 239 -11.56 6.63 4.24
CA ILE A 239 -11.19 5.21 4.26
C ILE A 239 -9.67 5.07 4.34
N ILE A 240 -8.93 5.84 3.55
CA ILE A 240 -7.46 5.85 3.57
C ILE A 240 -6.96 6.14 4.99
N ARG A 241 -7.47 7.20 5.65
CA ARG A 241 -7.07 7.56 7.02
C ARG A 241 -7.47 6.52 8.06
N LYS A 242 -8.66 5.91 7.94
CA LYS A 242 -9.13 4.84 8.82
C LYS A 242 -8.12 3.69 8.92
N HIS A 243 -7.40 3.42 7.83
CA HIS A 243 -6.44 2.32 7.74
C HIS A 243 -4.97 2.75 7.93
N GLY A 244 -4.72 3.88 8.63
CA GLY A 244 -3.35 4.30 9.00
C GLY A 244 -2.51 4.82 7.84
N LEU A 245 -3.18 5.23 6.76
CA LEU A 245 -2.59 5.88 5.60
C LEU A 245 -2.98 7.36 5.56
N GLU A 246 -2.27 8.15 4.78
CA GLU A 246 -2.66 9.51 4.40
C GLU A 246 -2.96 9.54 2.90
N PRO A 247 -3.96 10.31 2.44
CA PRO A 247 -4.14 10.58 1.01
C PRO A 247 -2.86 11.16 0.38
N ALA A 248 -2.61 10.85 -0.88
CA ALA A 248 -1.41 11.29 -1.59
C ALA A 248 -1.41 12.80 -1.87
#